data_e44139be4e102176a59abd6b9190c0b3
#
_entry.id   e44139be4e102176a59abd6b9190c0b3
#
_cell.length_a   1.000
_cell.length_b   1.000
_cell.length_c   1.000
_cell.angle_alpha   90.00
_cell.angle_beta   90.00
_cell.angle_gamma   90.00
#
_symmetry.space_group_name_H-M   'P 1'
#
loop_
_entity.id
_entity.type
_entity.pdbx_description
1 polymer ?
#
loop_
_entity_poly.entity_id
_entity_poly.type
_entity_poly.pdbx_seq_one_letter_code
_entity_poly.pdbx_strand_id
1 'polypeptide(L)'
;MRLKLIAVLAAVLCVGACAKRDDAPPADGKPAQVRVGLVAKSLGNGFFDAVNKGAQEAAGELGAQVIFVGPTTPTAEGQIETLNSLIAQRVDAIAVSANDPDALAPTLKRALDRGIKVVSYDSAVAPAGRLAHLAPSSDELIGETVIGLVAELAPEGKGKFAVVSATPTSTNQNSWLEQMRAALAQHPGLEMVAVAYGDDVSDKSYREAVALLKQHPDLAVLVSISSVGLVASAKAVEDERLTGKVKVTGLGLPSELAGYVQKGVVPKFAIWNPIDLGYSITQIAVNLARGGDVSQPVSMGRMGEVTFGADGIGAMSKPFIYDASNVAEFAKIF
;
A
#
# COMPACT_ATOMS: atom_id res chain seq x y z
N MET A 1 -1.92 56.62 72.43
CA MET A 1 -1.30 56.59 71.10
C MET A 1 -1.84 55.34 70.38
N ARG A 2 -2.79 55.51 69.50
CA ARG A 2 -3.51 54.43 68.88
C ARG A 2 -3.01 54.25 67.45
N LEU A 3 -2.40 53.11 67.16
CA LEU A 3 -1.97 52.71 65.80
C LEU A 3 -3.11 52.02 65.11
N LYS A 4 -3.58 52.52 63.96
CA LYS A 4 -4.60 51.87 63.12
C LYS A 4 -3.91 50.98 62.07
N LEU A 5 -4.21 49.69 62.13
CA LEU A 5 -3.84 48.73 61.11
C LEU A 5 -4.84 48.85 59.97
N ILE A 6 -4.37 49.13 58.76
CA ILE A 6 -5.15 49.03 57.48
C ILE A 6 -4.82 47.70 56.84
N ALA A 7 -5.82 46.83 56.78
CA ALA A 7 -5.72 45.55 55.98
C ALA A 7 -6.07 45.88 54.55
N VAL A 8 -5.12 45.61 53.61
CA VAL A 8 -5.33 45.69 52.18
C VAL A 8 -5.68 44.27 51.70
N LEU A 9 -6.91 44.10 51.26
CA LEU A 9 -7.42 42.84 50.66
C LEU A 9 -7.02 42.82 49.18
N ALA A 10 -6.04 42.01 48.79
CA ALA A 10 -5.68 41.78 47.38
C ALA A 10 -6.57 40.69 46.79
N ALA A 11 -7.51 41.08 45.96
CA ALA A 11 -8.32 40.15 45.15
C ALA A 11 -7.49 39.67 43.95
N VAL A 12 -7.08 38.39 43.96
CA VAL A 12 -6.45 37.74 42.83
C VAL A 12 -7.56 37.29 41.86
N LEU A 13 -7.72 38.02 40.76
CA LEU A 13 -8.51 37.59 39.61
C LEU A 13 -7.71 36.56 38.83
N CYS A 14 -8.05 35.27 38.97
CA CYS A 14 -7.62 34.24 38.03
C CYS A 14 -8.38 34.38 36.70
N VAL A 15 -7.80 35.12 35.77
CA VAL A 15 -8.26 35.12 34.39
C VAL A 15 -7.79 33.77 33.76
N GLY A 16 -8.74 32.86 33.57
CA GLY A 16 -8.53 31.66 32.81
C GLY A 16 -8.24 31.99 31.33
N ALA A 17 -6.97 32.06 30.97
CA ALA A 17 -6.55 32.16 29.59
C ALA A 17 -6.81 30.80 28.91
N CYS A 18 -7.96 30.66 28.23
CA CYS A 18 -8.07 29.72 27.13
C CYS A 18 -7.03 30.13 26.09
N ALA A 19 -5.90 29.47 26.08
CA ALA A 19 -4.91 29.64 25.04
C ALA A 19 -5.52 29.16 23.70
N LYS A 20 -6.13 30.07 22.94
CA LYS A 20 -6.20 29.92 21.49
C LYS A 20 -4.75 29.83 21.03
N ARG A 21 -4.43 28.74 20.34
CA ARG A 21 -3.14 28.61 19.67
C ARG A 21 -3.09 29.72 18.63
N ASP A 22 -2.21 30.69 18.83
CA ASP A 22 -1.89 31.68 17.82
C ASP A 22 -1.29 30.94 16.64
N ASP A 23 -2.04 30.82 15.55
CA ASP A 23 -1.51 30.56 14.23
C ASP A 23 -0.74 31.80 13.75
N ALA A 24 0.33 32.16 14.47
CA ALA A 24 1.26 33.15 14.00
C ALA A 24 1.96 32.58 12.78
N PRO A 25 1.93 33.26 11.62
CA PRO A 25 2.73 32.83 10.47
C PRO A 25 4.19 32.72 10.90
N PRO A 26 4.95 31.73 10.34
CA PRO A 26 6.36 31.57 10.68
C PRO A 26 7.09 32.88 10.45
N ALA A 27 7.96 33.28 11.39
CA ALA A 27 8.67 34.56 11.42
C ALA A 27 9.51 34.84 10.15
N ASP A 28 9.69 33.85 9.28
CA ASP A 28 10.53 33.92 8.07
C ASP A 28 9.73 34.03 6.76
N GLY A 29 8.41 34.22 6.80
CA GLY A 29 7.56 34.35 5.60
C GLY A 29 7.51 33.13 4.68
N LYS A 30 8.06 31.97 5.09
CA LYS A 30 7.89 30.71 4.37
C LYS A 30 6.54 30.09 4.74
N PRO A 31 5.77 29.59 3.76
CA PRO A 31 4.56 28.83 4.08
C PRO A 31 4.92 27.64 4.97
N ALA A 32 4.06 27.34 5.95
CA ALA A 32 4.26 26.19 6.82
C ALA A 32 4.44 24.92 5.98
N GLN A 33 5.46 24.13 6.30
CA GLN A 33 5.78 22.91 5.59
C GLN A 33 4.65 21.89 5.76
N VAL A 34 4.06 21.44 4.66
CA VAL A 34 3.01 20.40 4.66
C VAL A 34 3.60 19.11 5.21
N ARG A 35 2.91 18.48 6.17
CA ARG A 35 3.29 17.23 6.81
C ARG A 35 2.32 16.12 6.38
N VAL A 36 2.85 15.07 5.74
CA VAL A 36 2.08 13.91 5.25
C VAL A 36 2.46 12.68 6.06
N GLY A 37 1.50 12.06 6.73
CA GLY A 37 1.67 10.73 7.31
C GLY A 37 1.50 9.67 6.21
N LEU A 38 2.55 8.92 5.87
CA LEU A 38 2.52 7.80 4.94
C LEU A 38 2.44 6.51 5.74
N VAL A 39 1.29 5.82 5.67
CA VAL A 39 1.01 4.64 6.49
C VAL A 39 1.07 3.38 5.63
N ALA A 40 2.02 2.49 5.94
CA ALA A 40 2.17 1.17 5.33
C ALA A 40 1.23 0.14 5.99
N LYS A 41 0.97 -0.99 5.30
CA LYS A 41 0.32 -2.15 5.91
C LYS A 41 1.18 -2.74 7.05
N SER A 42 2.49 -2.81 6.82
CA SER A 42 3.50 -3.17 7.84
C SER A 42 4.85 -2.59 7.48
N LEU A 43 5.69 -2.37 8.48
CA LEU A 43 7.10 -2.03 8.29
C LEU A 43 7.93 -3.28 7.98
N GLY A 44 9.08 -3.10 7.32
CA GLY A 44 9.97 -4.19 6.91
C GLY A 44 9.49 -4.99 5.70
N ASN A 45 8.53 -4.47 4.96
CA ASN A 45 8.11 -5.00 3.67
C ASN A 45 8.74 -4.14 2.56
N GLY A 46 9.58 -4.75 1.71
CA GLY A 46 10.33 -4.06 0.65
C GLY A 46 9.46 -3.24 -0.31
N PHE A 47 8.22 -3.67 -0.56
CA PHE A 47 7.28 -2.90 -1.36
C PHE A 47 7.00 -1.52 -0.73
N PHE A 48 6.72 -1.45 0.58
CA PHE A 48 6.45 -0.18 1.25
C PHE A 48 7.72 0.64 1.49
N ASP A 49 8.89 0.02 1.59
CA ASP A 49 10.16 0.75 1.62
C ASP A 49 10.42 1.46 0.28
N ALA A 50 10.11 0.81 -0.85
CA ALA A 50 10.18 1.43 -2.17
C ALA A 50 9.12 2.54 -2.34
N VAL A 51 7.90 2.35 -1.85
CA VAL A 51 6.87 3.41 -1.79
C VAL A 51 7.37 4.62 -1.00
N ASN A 52 7.97 4.39 0.19
CA ASN A 52 8.53 5.48 0.99
C ASN A 52 9.65 6.23 0.24
N LYS A 53 10.51 5.53 -0.50
CA LYS A 53 11.55 6.17 -1.32
C LYS A 53 10.94 7.20 -2.28
N GLY A 54 9.92 6.82 -3.05
CA GLY A 54 9.24 7.74 -3.96
C GLY A 54 8.51 8.88 -3.25
N ALA A 55 7.91 8.59 -2.10
CA ALA A 55 7.25 9.62 -1.28
C ALA A 55 8.24 10.67 -0.77
N GLN A 56 9.45 10.28 -0.35
CA GLN A 56 10.49 11.21 0.06
C GLN A 56 11.02 12.05 -1.13
N GLU A 57 11.12 11.48 -2.32
CA GLU A 57 11.47 12.21 -3.54
C GLU A 57 10.43 13.33 -3.81
N ALA A 58 9.13 12.99 -3.84
CA ALA A 58 8.06 13.98 -4.02
C ALA A 58 8.06 15.05 -2.91
N ALA A 59 8.27 14.64 -1.66
CA ALA A 59 8.33 15.58 -0.53
C ALA A 59 9.47 16.58 -0.69
N GLY A 60 10.64 16.15 -1.15
CA GLY A 60 11.78 17.02 -1.44
C GLY A 60 11.45 18.06 -2.53
N GLU A 61 10.84 17.65 -3.63
CA GLU A 61 10.42 18.54 -4.72
C GLU A 61 9.37 19.56 -4.28
N LEU A 62 8.42 19.13 -3.43
CA LEU A 62 7.30 19.94 -2.98
C LEU A 62 7.62 20.80 -1.75
N GLY A 63 8.79 20.66 -1.13
CA GLY A 63 9.10 21.30 0.16
C GLY A 63 8.18 20.83 1.29
N ALA A 64 7.71 19.58 1.23
CA ALA A 64 6.86 18.94 2.22
C ALA A 64 7.69 18.00 3.13
N GLN A 65 7.06 17.44 4.14
CA GLN A 65 7.63 16.42 5.02
C GLN A 65 6.78 15.16 4.95
N VAL A 66 7.39 14.01 4.67
CA VAL A 66 6.75 12.70 4.80
C VAL A 66 7.19 12.02 6.10
N ILE A 67 6.21 11.55 6.86
CA ILE A 67 6.38 10.76 8.09
C ILE A 67 5.95 9.34 7.74
N PHE A 68 6.93 8.48 7.42
CA PHE A 68 6.68 7.08 7.09
C PHE A 68 6.53 6.26 8.36
N VAL A 69 5.38 5.60 8.50
CA VAL A 69 5.00 4.79 9.68
C VAL A 69 4.15 3.60 9.28
N GLY A 70 4.04 2.65 10.20
CA GLY A 70 3.18 1.49 10.07
C GLY A 70 3.34 0.56 11.26
N PRO A 71 2.47 -0.44 11.42
CA PRO A 71 2.65 -1.47 12.43
C PRO A 71 3.79 -2.43 12.04
N THR A 72 4.30 -3.19 13.00
CA THR A 72 5.30 -4.24 12.73
C THR A 72 4.66 -5.53 12.19
N THR A 73 3.37 -5.70 12.40
CA THR A 73 2.55 -6.80 11.85
C THR A 73 1.36 -6.22 11.11
N PRO A 74 0.94 -6.79 9.97
CA PRO A 74 -0.13 -6.22 9.14
C PRO A 74 -1.53 -6.45 9.74
N THR A 75 -1.85 -5.71 10.80
CA THR A 75 -3.14 -5.76 11.49
C THR A 75 -3.86 -4.41 11.44
N ALA A 76 -5.18 -4.43 11.45
CA ALA A 76 -6.00 -3.22 11.50
C ALA A 76 -5.78 -2.45 12.81
N GLU A 77 -5.67 -3.15 13.93
CA GLU A 77 -5.44 -2.57 15.27
C GLU A 77 -4.13 -1.77 15.30
N GLY A 78 -3.04 -2.35 14.82
CA GLY A 78 -1.74 -1.68 14.74
C GLY A 78 -1.77 -0.44 13.84
N GLN A 79 -2.53 -0.49 12.74
CA GLN A 79 -2.73 0.70 11.90
C GLN A 79 -3.59 1.76 12.61
N ILE A 80 -4.63 1.38 13.35
CA ILE A 80 -5.46 2.33 14.12
C ILE A 80 -4.61 3.07 15.16
N GLU A 81 -3.71 2.38 15.87
CA GLU A 81 -2.77 3.03 16.81
C GLU A 81 -1.85 4.03 16.08
N THR A 82 -1.30 3.63 14.95
CA THR A 82 -0.47 4.48 14.09
C THR A 82 -1.23 5.73 13.62
N LEU A 83 -2.45 5.55 13.13
CA LEU A 83 -3.31 6.64 12.67
C LEU A 83 -3.68 7.60 13.81
N ASN A 84 -4.01 7.09 15.00
CA ASN A 84 -4.29 7.92 16.17
C ASN A 84 -3.07 8.80 16.56
N SER A 85 -1.86 8.24 16.44
CA SER A 85 -0.62 9.02 16.67
C SER A 85 -0.47 10.16 15.66
N LEU A 86 -0.68 9.92 14.36
CA LEU A 86 -0.63 10.97 13.33
C LEU A 86 -1.70 12.05 13.53
N ILE A 87 -2.93 11.64 13.89
CA ILE A 87 -4.03 12.56 14.21
C ILE A 87 -3.67 13.44 15.42
N ALA A 88 -3.05 12.87 16.46
CA ALA A 88 -2.60 13.62 17.64
C ALA A 88 -1.47 14.60 17.28
N GLN A 89 -0.60 14.24 16.35
CA GLN A 89 0.47 15.10 15.81
C GLN A 89 -0.06 16.21 14.88
N ARG A 90 -1.35 16.17 14.51
CA ARG A 90 -1.99 17.14 13.60
C ARG A 90 -1.23 17.26 12.28
N VAL A 91 -0.95 16.15 11.61
CA VAL A 91 -0.44 16.17 10.24
C VAL A 91 -1.47 16.81 9.31
N ASP A 92 -1.03 17.35 8.17
CA ASP A 92 -1.94 18.01 7.22
C ASP A 92 -2.67 17.02 6.33
N ALA A 93 -2.00 15.89 6.02
CA ALA A 93 -2.59 14.81 5.24
C ALA A 93 -2.13 13.43 5.74
N ILE A 94 -2.94 12.41 5.47
CA ILE A 94 -2.63 10.99 5.67
C ILE A 94 -2.83 10.27 4.35
N ALA A 95 -1.81 9.54 3.91
CA ALA A 95 -1.86 8.57 2.82
C ALA A 95 -1.72 7.17 3.43
N VAL A 96 -2.69 6.27 3.21
CA VAL A 96 -2.73 4.96 3.87
C VAL A 96 -3.01 3.83 2.89
N SER A 97 -2.26 2.72 3.00
CA SER A 97 -2.62 1.42 2.43
C SER A 97 -3.24 0.56 3.53
N ALA A 98 -4.51 0.20 3.36
CA ALA A 98 -5.31 -0.38 4.44
C ALA A 98 -5.12 -1.90 4.58
N ASN A 99 -5.00 -2.40 5.83
CA ASN A 99 -5.11 -3.82 6.14
C ASN A 99 -6.58 -4.29 6.17
N ASP A 100 -7.48 -3.38 6.58
CA ASP A 100 -8.93 -3.62 6.61
C ASP A 100 -9.66 -2.30 6.27
N PRO A 101 -10.49 -2.29 5.21
CA PRO A 101 -11.12 -1.06 4.74
C PRO A 101 -12.12 -0.46 5.73
N ASP A 102 -12.88 -1.32 6.42
CA ASP A 102 -13.98 -0.92 7.28
C ASP A 102 -13.50 -0.60 8.69
N ALA A 103 -12.57 -1.38 9.22
CA ALA A 103 -12.01 -1.16 10.55
C ALA A 103 -11.28 0.19 10.68
N LEU A 104 -10.62 0.65 9.60
CA LEU A 104 -9.89 1.92 9.59
C LEU A 104 -10.81 3.14 9.37
N ALA A 105 -11.95 2.96 8.68
CA ALA A 105 -12.80 4.06 8.25
C ALA A 105 -13.26 4.98 9.40
N PRO A 106 -13.68 4.50 10.59
CA PRO A 106 -14.07 5.40 11.68
C PRO A 106 -12.94 6.28 12.19
N THR A 107 -11.71 5.75 12.24
CA THR A 107 -10.53 6.52 12.68
C THR A 107 -10.15 7.58 11.65
N LEU A 108 -10.17 7.23 10.38
CA LEU A 108 -9.87 8.14 9.29
C LEU A 108 -10.96 9.20 9.09
N LYS A 109 -12.24 8.84 9.32
CA LYS A 109 -13.31 9.82 9.37
C LYS A 109 -13.06 10.88 10.46
N ARG A 110 -12.61 10.49 11.64
CA ARG A 110 -12.22 11.47 12.68
C ARG A 110 -11.06 12.36 12.25
N ALA A 111 -10.12 11.86 11.42
CA ALA A 111 -9.07 12.68 10.82
C ALA A 111 -9.67 13.72 9.87
N LEU A 112 -10.56 13.30 8.96
CA LEU A 112 -11.28 14.20 8.05
C LEU A 112 -12.08 15.26 8.79
N ASP A 113 -12.82 14.89 9.85
CA ASP A 113 -13.61 15.80 10.68
C ASP A 113 -12.74 16.85 11.42
N ARG A 114 -11.43 16.59 11.56
CA ARG A 114 -10.43 17.52 12.09
C ARG A 114 -9.70 18.33 11.03
N GLY A 115 -10.10 18.21 9.76
CA GLY A 115 -9.51 18.91 8.63
C GLY A 115 -8.28 18.27 8.03
N ILE A 116 -7.80 17.13 8.55
CA ILE A 116 -6.71 16.35 7.96
C ILE A 116 -7.20 15.73 6.65
N LYS A 117 -6.47 15.89 5.56
CA LYS A 117 -6.81 15.27 4.28
C LYS A 117 -6.44 13.80 4.31
N VAL A 118 -7.34 12.93 3.85
CA VAL A 118 -7.11 11.48 3.84
C VAL A 118 -7.24 10.95 2.42
N VAL A 119 -6.20 10.28 1.96
CA VAL A 119 -6.19 9.51 0.72
C VAL A 119 -5.73 8.08 1.02
N SER A 120 -6.21 7.12 0.24
CA SER A 120 -5.68 5.76 0.30
C SER A 120 -4.92 5.43 -0.98
N TYR A 121 -3.98 4.51 -0.89
CA TYR A 121 -3.21 4.00 -2.02
C TYR A 121 -3.05 2.49 -1.90
N ASP A 122 -2.71 1.80 -2.99
CA ASP A 122 -2.54 0.34 -3.02
C ASP A 122 -3.79 -0.40 -2.53
N SER A 123 -4.04 -0.48 -1.24
CA SER A 123 -5.23 -1.10 -0.64
C SER A 123 -6.18 -0.03 -0.11
N ALA A 124 -7.41 -0.03 -0.61
CA ALA A 124 -8.39 1.01 -0.35
C ALA A 124 -8.96 0.96 1.07
N VAL A 125 -9.26 2.14 1.60
CA VAL A 125 -10.15 2.35 2.75
C VAL A 125 -11.59 2.50 2.22
N ALA A 126 -12.58 2.13 3.02
CA ALA A 126 -13.98 2.39 2.71
C ALA A 126 -14.22 3.88 2.39
N PRO A 127 -15.11 4.23 1.45
CA PRO A 127 -15.29 5.61 0.95
C PRO A 127 -15.52 6.66 2.05
N ALA A 128 -16.18 6.29 3.14
CA ALA A 128 -16.43 7.19 4.27
C ALA A 128 -15.15 7.66 5.02
N GLY A 129 -14.03 6.95 4.82
CA GLY A 129 -12.75 7.23 5.48
C GLY A 129 -11.72 7.93 4.59
N ARG A 130 -12.04 8.27 3.34
CA ARG A 130 -11.10 8.84 2.38
C ARG A 130 -11.71 9.88 1.45
N LEU A 131 -10.89 10.75 0.89
CA LEU A 131 -11.26 11.66 -0.20
C LEU A 131 -11.08 11.00 -1.57
N ALA A 132 -10.00 10.23 -1.73
CA ALA A 132 -9.68 9.52 -2.96
C ALA A 132 -8.85 8.26 -2.69
N HIS A 133 -8.81 7.36 -3.66
CA HIS A 133 -7.96 6.18 -3.68
C HIS A 133 -7.13 6.12 -4.97
N LEU A 134 -5.81 6.02 -4.83
CA LEU A 134 -4.91 5.77 -5.94
C LEU A 134 -4.60 4.28 -6.02
N ALA A 135 -5.27 3.60 -6.94
CA ALA A 135 -4.92 2.22 -7.30
C ALA A 135 -3.61 2.20 -8.12
N PRO A 136 -2.75 1.22 -7.92
CA PRO A 136 -1.52 1.12 -8.70
C PRO A 136 -1.79 0.85 -10.19
N SER A 137 -2.86 0.12 -10.48
CA SER A 137 -3.41 -0.15 -11.81
C SER A 137 -4.91 -0.44 -11.66
N SER A 138 -5.65 -0.61 -12.76
CA SER A 138 -7.01 -1.15 -12.65
C SER A 138 -6.96 -2.61 -12.19
N ASP A 139 -7.90 -3.00 -11.34
CA ASP A 139 -7.99 -4.36 -10.80
C ASP A 139 -8.17 -5.40 -11.91
N GLU A 140 -8.96 -5.06 -12.95
CA GLU A 140 -9.16 -5.87 -14.14
C GLU A 140 -7.84 -6.18 -14.84
N LEU A 141 -7.05 -5.14 -15.12
CA LEU A 141 -5.77 -5.29 -15.81
C LEU A 141 -4.75 -6.11 -14.97
N ILE A 142 -4.79 -5.99 -13.65
CA ILE A 142 -3.96 -6.81 -12.75
C ILE A 142 -4.41 -8.27 -12.84
N GLY A 143 -5.72 -8.54 -12.73
CA GLY A 143 -6.26 -9.90 -12.83
C GLY A 143 -5.95 -10.56 -14.16
N GLU A 144 -6.17 -9.86 -15.28
CA GLU A 144 -5.83 -10.30 -16.62
C GLU A 144 -4.33 -10.59 -16.77
N THR A 145 -3.47 -9.70 -16.26
CA THR A 145 -2.01 -9.87 -16.33
C THR A 145 -1.57 -11.14 -15.60
N VAL A 146 -2.06 -11.34 -14.37
CA VAL A 146 -1.68 -12.51 -13.55
C VAL A 146 -2.16 -13.81 -14.23
N ILE A 147 -3.40 -13.87 -14.72
CA ILE A 147 -3.92 -15.06 -15.41
C ILE A 147 -3.20 -15.28 -16.75
N GLY A 148 -2.85 -14.22 -17.47
CA GLY A 148 -2.02 -14.31 -18.66
C GLY A 148 -0.66 -14.95 -18.39
N LEU A 149 0.00 -14.56 -17.29
CA LEU A 149 1.25 -15.18 -16.84
C LEU A 149 1.08 -16.66 -16.48
N VAL A 150 -0.02 -17.01 -15.79
CA VAL A 150 -0.35 -18.41 -15.50
C VAL A 150 -0.54 -19.21 -16.78
N ALA A 151 -1.28 -18.68 -17.75
CA ALA A 151 -1.54 -19.34 -19.04
C ALA A 151 -0.25 -19.56 -19.85
N GLU A 152 0.66 -18.60 -19.81
CA GLU A 152 1.97 -18.69 -20.48
C GLU A 152 2.89 -19.74 -19.84
N LEU A 153 2.85 -19.88 -18.51
CA LEU A 153 3.74 -20.75 -17.75
C LEU A 153 3.21 -22.16 -17.57
N ALA A 154 1.88 -22.35 -17.67
CA ALA A 154 1.26 -23.67 -17.60
C ALA A 154 1.51 -24.48 -18.90
N PRO A 155 1.72 -25.82 -18.83
CA PRO A 155 1.93 -26.63 -19.98
C PRO A 155 0.77 -26.52 -20.99
N GLU A 156 1.06 -26.11 -22.22
CA GLU A 156 0.06 -25.89 -23.29
C GLU A 156 -1.11 -24.96 -22.86
N GLY A 157 -0.88 -24.05 -21.91
CA GLY A 157 -1.91 -23.16 -21.37
C GLY A 157 -2.96 -23.89 -20.51
N LYS A 158 -2.62 -25.04 -19.95
CA LYS A 158 -3.55 -25.88 -19.17
C LYS A 158 -2.93 -26.36 -17.87
N GLY A 159 -3.77 -26.57 -16.88
CA GLY A 159 -3.38 -27.13 -15.59
C GLY A 159 -3.94 -26.42 -14.38
N LYS A 160 -3.63 -26.99 -13.23
CA LYS A 160 -4.05 -26.46 -11.95
C LYS A 160 -3.07 -25.42 -11.44
N PHE A 161 -3.61 -24.35 -10.83
CA PHE A 161 -2.80 -23.40 -10.09
C PHE A 161 -3.47 -23.04 -8.75
N ALA A 162 -2.65 -22.64 -7.80
CA ALA A 162 -3.11 -22.15 -6.50
C ALA A 162 -2.55 -20.76 -6.24
N VAL A 163 -3.19 -20.00 -5.35
CA VAL A 163 -2.84 -18.61 -5.05
C VAL A 163 -2.50 -18.45 -3.58
N VAL A 164 -1.37 -17.79 -3.28
CA VAL A 164 -1.04 -17.26 -1.96
C VAL A 164 -1.35 -15.76 -1.96
N SER A 165 -2.31 -15.35 -1.14
CA SER A 165 -2.76 -13.96 -0.96
C SER A 165 -2.29 -13.42 0.40
N ALA A 166 -2.52 -12.12 0.67
CA ALA A 166 -2.25 -11.49 1.97
C ALA A 166 -3.30 -11.90 3.03
N THR A 167 -4.08 -10.95 3.53
CA THR A 167 -5.13 -11.21 4.51
C THR A 167 -6.49 -11.40 3.84
N PRO A 168 -7.44 -12.09 4.48
CA PRO A 168 -8.82 -12.19 3.97
C PRO A 168 -9.54 -10.84 3.83
N THR A 169 -9.07 -9.80 4.53
CA THR A 169 -9.64 -8.44 4.52
C THR A 169 -8.91 -7.49 3.56
N SER A 170 -7.86 -7.93 2.89
CA SER A 170 -7.06 -7.08 1.98
C SER A 170 -7.87 -6.68 0.75
N THR A 171 -8.34 -5.43 0.70
CA THR A 171 -9.27 -4.93 -0.32
C THR A 171 -8.74 -5.13 -1.75
N ASN A 172 -7.51 -4.69 -2.01
CA ASN A 172 -6.88 -4.79 -3.32
C ASN A 172 -6.75 -6.26 -3.79
N GLN A 173 -6.21 -7.14 -2.94
CA GLN A 173 -5.96 -8.53 -3.34
C GLN A 173 -7.26 -9.32 -3.50
N ASN A 174 -8.30 -9.01 -2.72
CA ASN A 174 -9.61 -9.62 -2.93
C ASN A 174 -10.22 -9.20 -4.28
N SER A 175 -10.12 -7.91 -4.63
CA SER A 175 -10.57 -7.42 -5.94
C SER A 175 -9.77 -8.06 -7.08
N TRP A 176 -8.44 -8.16 -6.95
CA TRP A 176 -7.62 -8.84 -7.97
C TRP A 176 -7.96 -10.32 -8.12
N LEU A 177 -8.27 -11.04 -7.02
CA LEU A 177 -8.75 -12.42 -7.07
C LEU A 177 -10.08 -12.56 -7.82
N GLU A 178 -11.00 -11.59 -7.65
CA GLU A 178 -12.26 -11.56 -8.41
C GLU A 178 -11.99 -11.38 -9.90
N GLN A 179 -11.11 -10.44 -10.26
CA GLN A 179 -10.73 -10.21 -11.66
C GLN A 179 -9.95 -11.39 -12.26
N MET A 180 -9.09 -12.05 -11.49
CA MET A 180 -8.45 -13.30 -11.92
C MET A 180 -9.49 -14.38 -12.23
N ARG A 181 -10.52 -14.55 -11.39
CA ARG A 181 -11.62 -15.49 -11.67
C ARG A 181 -12.40 -15.12 -12.91
N ALA A 182 -12.65 -13.84 -13.14
CA ALA A 182 -13.31 -13.36 -14.35
C ALA A 182 -12.47 -13.65 -15.60
N ALA A 183 -11.16 -13.41 -15.55
CA ALA A 183 -10.23 -13.66 -16.64
C ALA A 183 -10.10 -15.15 -17.02
N LEU A 184 -10.37 -16.08 -16.07
CA LEU A 184 -10.36 -17.52 -16.35
C LEU A 184 -11.36 -17.94 -17.44
N ALA A 185 -12.43 -17.16 -17.68
CA ALA A 185 -13.37 -17.42 -18.76
C ALA A 185 -12.69 -17.48 -20.15
N GLN A 186 -11.58 -16.78 -20.32
CA GLN A 186 -10.77 -16.76 -21.54
C GLN A 186 -9.70 -17.86 -21.57
N HIS A 187 -9.51 -18.59 -20.46
CA HIS A 187 -8.51 -19.64 -20.30
C HIS A 187 -9.13 -20.94 -19.76
N PRO A 188 -10.02 -21.62 -20.51
CA PRO A 188 -10.79 -22.77 -20.02
C PRO A 188 -9.95 -24.00 -19.69
N GLY A 189 -8.66 -24.00 -20.04
CA GLY A 189 -7.71 -25.02 -19.65
C GLY A 189 -7.10 -24.86 -18.27
N LEU A 190 -7.29 -23.69 -17.62
CA LEU A 190 -6.75 -23.41 -16.31
C LEU A 190 -7.80 -23.62 -15.21
N GLU A 191 -7.36 -24.15 -14.07
CA GLU A 191 -8.19 -24.36 -12.89
C GLU A 191 -7.53 -23.75 -11.66
N MET A 192 -8.19 -22.74 -11.01
CA MET A 192 -7.79 -22.22 -9.71
C MET A 192 -8.30 -23.16 -8.61
N VAL A 193 -7.44 -24.02 -8.07
CA VAL A 193 -7.84 -25.06 -7.10
C VAL A 193 -7.91 -24.59 -5.67
N ALA A 194 -7.16 -23.55 -5.28
CA ALA A 194 -7.14 -23.05 -3.92
C ALA A 194 -6.63 -21.61 -3.84
N VAL A 195 -7.04 -20.92 -2.77
CA VAL A 195 -6.47 -19.65 -2.31
C VAL A 195 -6.11 -19.81 -0.84
N ALA A 196 -4.86 -19.52 -0.49
CA ALA A 196 -4.37 -19.50 0.88
C ALA A 196 -3.93 -18.08 1.28
N TYR A 197 -3.94 -17.77 2.59
CA TYR A 197 -3.67 -16.44 3.10
C TYR A 197 -2.41 -16.43 3.98
N GLY A 198 -1.35 -15.82 3.46
CA GLY A 198 -0.06 -15.70 4.12
C GLY A 198 0.10 -14.46 5.02
N ASP A 199 -0.94 -13.62 5.11
CA ASP A 199 -1.02 -12.40 5.92
C ASP A 199 0.11 -11.38 5.64
N ASP A 200 0.71 -11.38 4.45
CA ASP A 200 1.94 -10.62 4.12
C ASP A 200 3.11 -10.90 5.10
N VAL A 201 3.12 -12.08 5.72
CA VAL A 201 4.16 -12.54 6.62
C VAL A 201 4.94 -13.67 5.96
N SER A 202 6.26 -13.52 5.82
CA SER A 202 7.12 -14.45 5.08
C SER A 202 6.98 -15.91 5.55
N ASP A 203 7.09 -16.16 6.87
CA ASP A 203 6.99 -17.52 7.42
C ASP A 203 5.62 -18.15 7.24
N LYS A 204 4.54 -17.36 7.35
CA LYS A 204 3.19 -17.86 7.11
C LYS A 204 2.98 -18.14 5.63
N SER A 205 3.36 -17.21 4.75
CA SER A 205 3.28 -17.41 3.29
C SER A 205 4.04 -18.64 2.84
N TYR A 206 5.22 -18.89 3.41
CA TYR A 206 6.01 -20.09 3.14
C TYR A 206 5.27 -21.37 3.56
N ARG A 207 4.72 -21.42 4.77
CA ARG A 207 3.95 -22.59 5.25
C ARG A 207 2.71 -22.85 4.39
N GLU A 208 1.98 -21.81 4.01
CA GLU A 208 0.82 -21.91 3.12
C GLU A 208 1.24 -22.42 1.73
N ALA A 209 2.34 -21.93 1.16
CA ALA A 209 2.88 -22.39 -0.11
C ALA A 209 3.25 -23.88 -0.06
N VAL A 210 3.96 -24.31 0.99
CA VAL A 210 4.31 -25.73 1.22
C VAL A 210 3.05 -26.60 1.36
N ALA A 211 2.04 -26.11 2.10
CA ALA A 211 0.78 -26.82 2.26
C ALA A 211 0.06 -27.01 0.91
N LEU A 212 -0.02 -25.96 0.08
CA LEU A 212 -0.62 -26.03 -1.26
C LEU A 212 0.11 -27.02 -2.16
N LEU A 213 1.45 -27.02 -2.17
CA LEU A 213 2.27 -27.94 -2.96
C LEU A 213 2.05 -29.40 -2.56
N LYS A 214 1.83 -29.69 -1.27
CA LYS A 214 1.54 -31.04 -0.76
C LYS A 214 0.11 -31.48 -0.99
N GLN A 215 -0.85 -30.58 -0.89
CA GLN A 215 -2.27 -30.87 -1.12
C GLN A 215 -2.60 -31.06 -2.61
N HIS A 216 -1.85 -30.38 -3.49
CA HIS A 216 -2.05 -30.41 -4.94
C HIS A 216 -0.75 -30.82 -5.65
N PRO A 217 -0.37 -32.11 -5.63
CA PRO A 217 0.90 -32.58 -6.22
C PRO A 217 0.95 -32.48 -7.74
N ASP A 218 -0.18 -32.22 -8.40
CA ASP A 218 -0.35 -31.97 -9.83
C ASP A 218 -0.43 -30.47 -10.19
N LEU A 219 -0.04 -29.60 -9.26
CA LEU A 219 0.00 -28.16 -9.49
C LEU A 219 1.01 -27.83 -10.59
N ALA A 220 0.57 -27.08 -11.60
CA ALA A 220 1.43 -26.58 -12.66
C ALA A 220 2.09 -25.24 -12.29
N VAL A 221 1.31 -24.35 -11.64
CA VAL A 221 1.75 -23.01 -11.28
C VAL A 221 1.32 -22.68 -9.85
N LEU A 222 2.25 -22.12 -9.07
CA LEU A 222 1.96 -21.48 -7.79
C LEU A 222 2.04 -19.96 -7.98
N VAL A 223 0.94 -19.27 -7.67
CA VAL A 223 0.80 -17.83 -7.84
C VAL A 223 0.90 -17.14 -6.47
N SER A 224 1.55 -15.99 -6.39
CA SER A 224 1.31 -15.08 -5.28
C SER A 224 1.06 -13.66 -5.77
N ILE A 225 0.01 -13.03 -5.23
CA ILE A 225 -0.34 -11.63 -5.49
C ILE A 225 0.12 -10.69 -4.36
N SER A 226 1.01 -11.18 -3.51
CA SER A 226 1.76 -10.46 -2.48
C SER A 226 3.26 -10.56 -2.79
N SER A 227 4.01 -9.46 -2.72
CA SER A 227 5.45 -9.47 -2.96
C SER A 227 6.18 -10.38 -1.95
N VAL A 228 5.83 -10.30 -0.68
CA VAL A 228 6.34 -11.18 0.39
C VAL A 228 5.97 -12.64 0.10
N GLY A 229 4.71 -12.89 -0.27
CA GLY A 229 4.21 -14.21 -0.60
C GLY A 229 4.88 -14.82 -1.84
N LEU A 230 5.25 -14.00 -2.84
CA LEU A 230 5.90 -14.50 -4.05
C LEU A 230 7.32 -15.00 -3.77
N VAL A 231 8.09 -14.28 -2.98
CA VAL A 231 9.42 -14.73 -2.51
C VAL A 231 9.30 -16.00 -1.68
N ALA A 232 8.33 -16.06 -0.76
CA ALA A 232 8.08 -17.23 0.09
C ALA A 232 7.65 -18.45 -0.74
N SER A 233 6.80 -18.26 -1.76
CA SER A 233 6.36 -19.29 -2.69
C SER A 233 7.53 -19.81 -3.55
N ALA A 234 8.39 -18.93 -4.03
CA ALA A 234 9.58 -19.32 -4.78
C ALA A 234 10.54 -20.15 -3.91
N LYS A 235 10.76 -19.74 -2.67
CA LYS A 235 11.55 -20.50 -1.71
C LYS A 235 10.93 -21.86 -1.41
N ALA A 236 9.63 -21.96 -1.24
CA ALA A 236 8.94 -23.23 -0.98
C ALA A 236 9.11 -24.22 -2.14
N VAL A 237 8.97 -23.76 -3.39
CA VAL A 237 9.19 -24.61 -4.58
C VAL A 237 10.64 -25.07 -4.68
N GLU A 238 11.62 -24.23 -4.34
CA GLU A 238 13.04 -24.60 -4.34
C GLU A 238 13.34 -25.63 -3.23
N ASP A 239 12.90 -25.40 -2.00
CA ASP A 239 13.15 -26.27 -0.84
C ASP A 239 12.47 -27.64 -0.99
N GLU A 240 11.25 -27.71 -1.56
CA GLU A 240 10.53 -28.96 -1.86
C GLU A 240 11.07 -29.63 -3.16
N ARG A 241 12.12 -29.08 -3.79
CA ARG A 241 12.78 -29.61 -5.00
C ARG A 241 11.84 -29.76 -6.20
N LEU A 242 10.91 -28.81 -6.34
CA LEU A 242 9.93 -28.79 -7.43
C LEU A 242 10.31 -27.83 -8.56
N THR A 243 11.50 -27.23 -8.51
CA THR A 243 12.01 -26.36 -9.59
C THR A 243 11.95 -27.08 -10.93
N GLY A 244 11.35 -26.43 -11.92
CA GLY A 244 11.11 -27.01 -13.26
C GLY A 244 9.80 -27.79 -13.37
N LYS A 245 9.28 -28.36 -12.29
CA LYS A 245 7.99 -29.08 -12.25
C LYS A 245 6.84 -28.10 -11.97
N VAL A 246 6.97 -27.26 -10.93
CA VAL A 246 6.01 -26.20 -10.59
C VAL A 246 6.66 -24.85 -10.92
N LYS A 247 5.98 -24.00 -11.67
CA LYS A 247 6.40 -22.63 -11.93
C LYS A 247 5.79 -21.71 -10.90
N VAL A 248 6.52 -20.63 -10.56
CA VAL A 248 6.02 -19.60 -9.65
C VAL A 248 5.87 -18.29 -10.41
N THR A 249 4.79 -17.57 -10.19
CA THR A 249 4.51 -16.28 -10.80
C THR A 249 3.62 -15.41 -9.90
N GLY A 250 3.38 -14.17 -10.27
CA GLY A 250 2.49 -13.25 -9.59
C GLY A 250 3.03 -11.83 -9.53
N LEU A 251 2.86 -11.17 -8.40
CA LEU A 251 3.25 -9.77 -8.18
C LEU A 251 4.42 -9.68 -7.19
N GLY A 252 5.54 -9.09 -7.60
CA GLY A 252 6.71 -9.01 -6.72
C GLY A 252 7.81 -8.07 -7.20
N LEU A 253 8.80 -7.84 -6.36
CA LEU A 253 9.87 -6.88 -6.61
C LEU A 253 11.03 -7.53 -7.40
N PRO A 254 11.54 -6.88 -8.44
CA PRO A 254 12.72 -7.35 -9.17
C PRO A 254 13.93 -7.59 -8.29
N SER A 255 14.19 -6.72 -7.29
CA SER A 255 15.32 -6.86 -6.35
C SER A 255 15.28 -8.14 -5.52
N GLU A 256 14.08 -8.62 -5.18
CA GLU A 256 13.88 -9.82 -4.38
C GLU A 256 13.85 -11.10 -5.23
N LEU A 257 13.44 -10.97 -6.50
CA LEU A 257 13.15 -12.10 -7.39
C LEU A 257 14.21 -12.41 -8.43
N ALA A 258 15.17 -11.50 -8.69
CA ALA A 258 16.19 -11.68 -9.73
C ALA A 258 16.94 -13.02 -9.60
N GLY A 259 17.28 -13.45 -8.39
CA GLY A 259 17.92 -14.74 -8.15
C GLY A 259 17.04 -15.95 -8.51
N TYR A 260 15.73 -15.87 -8.25
CA TYR A 260 14.78 -16.93 -8.59
C TYR A 260 14.45 -16.96 -10.08
N VAL A 261 14.51 -15.81 -10.76
CA VAL A 261 14.39 -15.75 -12.23
C VAL A 261 15.57 -16.46 -12.87
N GLN A 262 16.80 -16.18 -12.41
CA GLN A 262 18.02 -16.82 -12.91
C GLN A 262 18.01 -18.36 -12.71
N LYS A 263 17.43 -18.83 -11.61
CA LYS A 263 17.27 -20.26 -11.30
C LYS A 263 16.09 -20.92 -12.06
N GLY A 264 15.25 -20.14 -12.75
CA GLY A 264 14.06 -20.62 -13.46
C GLY A 264 12.91 -21.06 -12.57
N VAL A 265 12.94 -20.69 -11.26
CA VAL A 265 11.83 -20.92 -10.32
C VAL A 265 10.68 -19.96 -10.60
N VAL A 266 11.00 -18.67 -10.82
CA VAL A 266 10.09 -17.60 -11.19
C VAL A 266 10.45 -17.11 -12.59
N PRO A 267 9.98 -17.77 -13.68
CA PRO A 267 10.40 -17.39 -15.02
C PRO A 267 9.95 -15.99 -15.42
N LYS A 268 8.74 -15.61 -14.99
CA LYS A 268 8.12 -14.29 -15.21
C LYS A 268 7.25 -13.90 -14.04
N PHE A 269 7.14 -12.61 -13.80
CA PHE A 269 6.26 -12.01 -12.81
C PHE A 269 5.93 -10.58 -13.25
N ALA A 270 5.00 -9.93 -12.58
CA ALA A 270 4.66 -8.55 -12.86
C ALA A 270 4.65 -7.70 -11.59
N ILE A 271 4.80 -6.41 -11.76
CA ILE A 271 4.43 -5.38 -10.78
C ILE A 271 4.47 -4.01 -11.47
N TRP A 272 3.79 -3.03 -10.90
CA TRP A 272 4.02 -1.60 -11.17
C TRP A 272 5.24 -1.11 -10.39
N ASN A 273 5.71 0.10 -10.71
CA ASN A 273 6.80 0.70 -9.94
C ASN A 273 6.28 1.26 -8.60
N PRO A 274 6.66 0.69 -7.44
CA PRO A 274 6.18 1.18 -6.14
C PRO A 274 6.78 2.54 -5.77
N ILE A 275 7.95 2.92 -6.30
CA ILE A 275 8.52 4.26 -6.11
C ILE A 275 7.59 5.31 -6.75
N ASP A 276 7.11 5.06 -7.97
CA ASP A 276 6.18 5.97 -8.64
C ASP A 276 4.83 6.04 -7.91
N LEU A 277 4.38 4.95 -7.29
CA LEU A 277 3.17 4.96 -6.47
C LEU A 277 3.32 5.86 -5.24
N GLY A 278 4.42 5.75 -4.51
CA GLY A 278 4.73 6.59 -3.36
C GLY A 278 4.91 8.06 -3.74
N TYR A 279 5.57 8.31 -4.86
CA TYR A 279 5.73 9.65 -5.43
C TYR A 279 4.36 10.26 -5.76
N SER A 280 3.53 9.55 -6.51
CA SER A 280 2.21 10.02 -6.96
C SER A 280 1.24 10.28 -5.81
N ILE A 281 1.14 9.38 -4.84
CA ILE A 281 0.21 9.57 -3.72
C ILE A 281 0.64 10.74 -2.84
N THR A 282 1.93 11.02 -2.74
CA THR A 282 2.45 12.18 -2.00
C THR A 282 2.13 13.48 -2.72
N GLN A 283 2.26 13.53 -4.05
CA GLN A 283 1.82 14.68 -4.86
C GLN A 283 0.34 15.00 -4.62
N ILE A 284 -0.52 13.98 -4.66
CA ILE A 284 -1.95 14.10 -4.43
C ILE A 284 -2.23 14.59 -3.00
N ALA A 285 -1.61 13.98 -1.98
CA ALA A 285 -1.82 14.33 -0.59
C ALA A 285 -1.42 15.78 -0.28
N VAL A 286 -0.29 16.23 -0.82
CA VAL A 286 0.20 17.62 -0.66
C VAL A 286 -0.69 18.61 -1.41
N ASN A 287 -1.17 18.27 -2.60
CA ASN A 287 -2.12 19.10 -3.35
C ASN A 287 -3.39 19.33 -2.51
N LEU A 288 -4.00 18.27 -1.98
CA LEU A 288 -5.18 18.36 -1.13
C LEU A 288 -4.93 19.17 0.14
N ALA A 289 -3.78 18.98 0.80
CA ALA A 289 -3.40 19.76 1.99
C ALA A 289 -3.28 21.26 1.69
N ARG A 290 -2.91 21.62 0.45
CA ARG A 290 -2.83 23.02 -0.03
C ARG A 290 -4.16 23.58 -0.53
N GLY A 291 -5.26 22.87 -0.37
CA GLY A 291 -6.60 23.33 -0.73
C GLY A 291 -7.08 22.88 -2.12
N GLY A 292 -6.35 22.00 -2.81
CA GLY A 292 -6.84 21.33 -4.01
C GLY A 292 -8.00 20.38 -3.73
N ASP A 293 -8.63 19.88 -4.77
CA ASP A 293 -9.70 18.89 -4.69
C ASP A 293 -9.49 17.77 -5.74
N VAL A 294 -10.35 16.76 -5.72
CA VAL A 294 -10.29 15.58 -6.60
C VAL A 294 -11.40 15.57 -7.66
N SER A 295 -12.15 16.66 -7.80
CA SER A 295 -13.24 16.80 -8.78
C SER A 295 -12.72 17.07 -10.21
N GLN A 296 -11.46 17.46 -10.32
CA GLN A 296 -10.73 17.68 -11.57
C GLN A 296 -9.53 16.74 -11.62
N PRO A 297 -8.89 16.55 -12.77
CA PRO A 297 -7.64 15.81 -12.85
C PRO A 297 -6.60 16.35 -11.87
N VAL A 298 -5.97 15.47 -11.09
CA VAL A 298 -4.98 15.82 -10.08
C VAL A 298 -3.59 15.43 -10.58
N SER A 299 -2.65 16.37 -10.46
CA SER A 299 -1.26 16.12 -10.83
C SER A 299 -0.61 15.07 -9.93
N MET A 300 0.06 14.11 -10.55
CA MET A 300 0.98 13.15 -9.95
C MET A 300 2.45 13.51 -10.24
N GLY A 301 2.74 14.78 -10.52
CA GLY A 301 4.08 15.27 -10.88
C GLY A 301 4.60 14.62 -12.17
N ARG A 302 5.77 14.01 -12.12
CA ARG A 302 6.39 13.31 -13.27
C ARG A 302 5.54 12.18 -13.87
N MET A 303 4.56 11.69 -13.12
CA MET A 303 3.65 10.62 -13.57
C MET A 303 2.43 11.14 -14.34
N GLY A 304 2.34 12.46 -14.60
CA GLY A 304 1.21 13.07 -15.29
C GLY A 304 0.04 13.37 -14.36
N GLU A 305 -1.18 13.09 -14.80
CA GLU A 305 -2.40 13.39 -14.06
C GLU A 305 -3.25 12.12 -13.87
N VAL A 306 -4.02 12.10 -12.78
CA VAL A 306 -5.04 11.08 -12.53
C VAL A 306 -6.41 11.72 -12.43
N THR A 307 -7.40 11.07 -13.04
CA THR A 307 -8.82 11.41 -12.88
C THR A 307 -9.45 10.37 -11.96
N PHE A 308 -10.14 10.84 -10.94
CA PHE A 308 -10.89 9.98 -10.03
C PHE A 308 -12.32 9.79 -10.53
N GLY A 309 -12.78 8.53 -10.55
CA GLY A 309 -14.16 8.19 -10.89
C GLY A 309 -15.17 8.66 -9.83
N ALA A 310 -16.44 8.40 -10.08
CA ALA A 310 -17.53 8.74 -9.14
C ALA A 310 -17.40 7.99 -7.80
N ASP A 311 -16.69 6.88 -7.77
CA ASP A 311 -16.32 6.09 -6.58
C ASP A 311 -15.08 6.63 -5.86
N GLY A 312 -14.46 7.69 -6.40
CA GLY A 312 -13.23 8.29 -5.90
C GLY A 312 -11.99 7.42 -6.14
N ILE A 313 -12.00 6.52 -7.13
CA ILE A 313 -10.86 5.67 -7.49
C ILE A 313 -10.21 6.16 -8.78
N GLY A 314 -8.88 6.24 -8.78
CA GLY A 314 -8.06 6.50 -9.96
C GLY A 314 -6.92 5.50 -10.04
N ALA A 315 -6.52 5.09 -11.24
CA ALA A 315 -5.42 4.17 -11.48
C ALA A 315 -4.17 4.91 -11.95
N MET A 316 -3.01 4.56 -11.37
CA MET A 316 -1.74 5.23 -11.68
C MET A 316 -1.14 4.75 -13.01
N SER A 317 -1.02 3.44 -13.21
CA SER A 317 -0.22 2.88 -14.30
C SER A 317 -0.72 1.50 -14.73
N LYS A 318 0.09 0.78 -15.49
CA LYS A 318 -0.13 -0.63 -15.86
C LYS A 318 0.91 -1.51 -15.20
N PRO A 319 0.60 -2.80 -14.91
CA PRO A 319 1.61 -3.76 -14.51
C PRO A 319 2.67 -3.91 -15.62
N PHE A 320 3.93 -4.03 -15.22
CA PHE A 320 5.05 -4.30 -16.11
C PHE A 320 5.54 -5.73 -15.86
N ILE A 321 5.85 -6.46 -16.94
CA ILE A 321 6.29 -7.86 -16.86
C ILE A 321 7.82 -7.90 -16.79
N TYR A 322 8.31 -8.68 -15.83
CA TYR A 322 9.73 -8.94 -15.60
C TYR A 322 10.06 -10.38 -15.89
N ASP A 323 11.19 -10.59 -16.56
CA ASP A 323 11.77 -11.90 -16.86
C ASP A 323 13.30 -11.83 -16.92
N ALA A 324 13.95 -12.89 -17.39
CA ALA A 324 15.42 -12.97 -17.45
C ALA A 324 16.06 -11.87 -18.32
N SER A 325 15.32 -11.27 -19.26
CA SER A 325 15.86 -10.25 -20.16
C SER A 325 15.98 -8.88 -19.53
N ASN A 326 15.19 -8.56 -18.49
CA ASN A 326 15.10 -7.22 -17.92
C ASN A 326 15.26 -7.15 -16.40
N VAL A 327 14.98 -8.23 -15.67
CA VAL A 327 14.94 -8.23 -14.19
C VAL A 327 16.23 -7.69 -13.55
N ALA A 328 17.39 -7.97 -14.12
CA ALA A 328 18.68 -7.55 -13.55
C ALA A 328 18.90 -6.03 -13.57
N GLU A 329 18.30 -5.32 -14.52
CA GLU A 329 18.32 -3.86 -14.60
C GLU A 329 17.42 -3.26 -13.52
N PHE A 330 16.16 -3.71 -13.46
CA PHE A 330 15.17 -3.21 -12.52
C PHE A 330 15.45 -3.59 -11.06
N ALA A 331 16.13 -4.71 -10.81
CA ALA A 331 16.57 -5.11 -9.47
C ALA A 331 17.54 -4.11 -8.80
N LYS A 332 18.11 -3.17 -9.55
CA LYS A 332 18.95 -2.08 -9.02
C LYS A 332 18.13 -0.86 -8.60
N ILE A 333 16.86 -0.81 -8.97
CA ILE A 333 15.97 0.33 -8.78
C ILE A 333 15.07 0.10 -7.56
N PHE A 334 14.42 -1.05 -7.51
CA PHE A 334 13.51 -1.48 -6.43
C PHE A 334 13.33 -3.00 -6.40
#